data_09fdf5da42692221ec135348aae7f77f
#
_entry.id   09fdf5da42692221ec135348aae7f77f
#
_cell.length_a   1.000
_cell.length_b   1.000
_cell.length_c   1.000
_cell.angle_alpha   90.00
_cell.angle_beta   90.00
_cell.angle_gamma   90.00
#
_symmetry.space_group_name_H-M   'P 1'
#
loop_
_entity.id
_entity.type
_entity.pdbx_description
1 polymer ?
#
loop_
_entity_poly.entity_id
_entity_poly.type
_entity_poly.pdbx_seq_one_letter_code
_entity_poly.pdbx_strand_id
1 'polypeptide(L)'
;MSKIQLNKNQKEVLFIVALFLVPFLDPGFALLLGLILSLTIGHPFLAINSRITHILLQISVVGLGFGMNVEQAIEAGKTGILFTIFSIVVTIGLGLFFTSKLRVNRDTGFLVSGGTAICGGSAIAALAPVIKAKDKDITVAMGTIFMLNAVALFIFPIIGRWLEMDDHQFGYWCAIAIHDTSSVVGAAKTYSNEALAIATTTKLIRALWIIPVSLIAAFFYNKGTNTKSKISIPYFIFFYIVAMIIATYTPQWGHLYTQIVGFAKVGMLFTLF
;
A
#
# COMPACT_ATOMS: atom_id res chain seq x y z
N MET A 1 -20.23 -2.47 -21.29
CA MET A 1 -19.46 -1.37 -21.90
C MET A 1 -18.72 -1.93 -23.10
N SER A 2 -18.98 -1.42 -24.31
CA SER A 2 -18.26 -1.83 -25.52
C SER A 2 -16.80 -1.35 -25.41
N LYS A 3 -15.85 -2.29 -25.42
CA LYS A 3 -14.43 -1.95 -25.50
C LYS A 3 -14.19 -1.23 -26.84
N ILE A 4 -13.59 -0.05 -26.77
CA ILE A 4 -13.18 0.67 -27.97
C ILE A 4 -12.17 -0.22 -28.70
N GLN A 5 -12.46 -0.63 -29.94
CA GLN A 5 -11.59 -1.46 -30.77
C GLN A 5 -10.46 -0.60 -31.33
N LEU A 6 -9.42 -0.36 -30.52
CA LEU A 6 -8.18 0.27 -30.97
C LEU A 6 -7.18 -0.80 -31.41
N ASN A 7 -6.37 -0.50 -32.43
CA ASN A 7 -5.24 -1.33 -32.82
C ASN A 7 -4.19 -1.36 -31.67
N LYS A 8 -3.39 -2.42 -31.55
CA LYS A 8 -2.38 -2.60 -30.51
C LYS A 8 -1.49 -1.36 -30.37
N ASN A 9 -0.96 -0.85 -31.49
CA ASN A 9 -0.08 0.32 -31.52
C ASN A 9 -0.79 1.59 -30.99
N GLN A 10 -2.09 1.77 -31.28
CA GLN A 10 -2.87 2.91 -30.79
C GLN A 10 -3.08 2.85 -29.28
N LYS A 11 -3.28 1.65 -28.73
CA LYS A 11 -3.39 1.46 -27.27
C LYS A 11 -2.08 1.78 -26.55
N GLU A 12 -0.96 1.33 -27.13
CA GLU A 12 0.37 1.60 -26.58
C GLU A 12 0.70 3.10 -26.61
N VAL A 13 0.43 3.78 -27.73
CA VAL A 13 0.64 5.23 -27.85
C VAL A 13 -0.23 6.00 -26.84
N LEU A 14 -1.51 5.67 -26.74
CA LEU A 14 -2.41 6.35 -25.80
C LEU A 14 -1.99 6.13 -24.34
N PHE A 15 -1.55 4.92 -24.00
CA PHE A 15 -1.02 4.60 -22.67
C PHE A 15 0.25 5.40 -22.37
N ILE A 16 1.20 5.48 -23.33
CA ILE A 16 2.45 6.24 -23.17
C ILE A 16 2.15 7.74 -23.00
N VAL A 17 1.24 8.30 -23.81
CA VAL A 17 0.83 9.71 -23.68
C VAL A 17 0.21 9.96 -22.30
N ALA A 18 -0.67 9.08 -21.83
CA ALA A 18 -1.25 9.19 -20.49
C ALA A 18 -0.16 9.09 -19.40
N LEU A 19 0.84 8.22 -19.56
CA LEU A 19 1.96 8.09 -18.64
C LEU A 19 2.75 9.40 -18.49
N PHE A 20 2.95 10.17 -19.58
CA PHE A 20 3.60 11.48 -19.52
C PHE A 20 2.78 12.54 -18.78
N LEU A 21 1.47 12.38 -18.67
CA LEU A 21 0.60 13.29 -17.91
C LEU A 21 0.60 13.01 -16.41
N VAL A 22 0.89 11.77 -15.99
CA VAL A 22 0.84 11.33 -14.59
C VAL A 22 1.60 12.24 -13.62
N PRO A 23 2.84 12.71 -13.90
CA PRO A 23 3.59 13.57 -12.96
C PRO A 23 2.92 14.91 -12.65
N PHE A 24 1.99 15.36 -13.51
CA PHE A 24 1.27 16.63 -13.38
C PHE A 24 -0.11 16.48 -12.73
N LEU A 25 -0.51 15.24 -12.41
CA LEU A 25 -1.81 14.93 -11.82
C LEU A 25 -1.70 14.78 -10.31
N ASP A 26 -2.79 15.09 -9.61
CA ASP A 26 -2.95 14.66 -8.23
C ASP A 26 -3.15 13.14 -8.16
N PRO A 27 -2.79 12.49 -7.03
CA PRO A 27 -2.85 11.04 -6.87
C PRO A 27 -4.20 10.41 -7.25
N GLY A 28 -5.30 11.07 -6.90
CA GLY A 28 -6.64 10.63 -7.24
C GLY A 28 -6.91 10.63 -8.75
N PHE A 29 -6.51 11.70 -9.44
CA PHE A 29 -6.67 11.80 -10.89
C PHE A 29 -5.75 10.83 -11.65
N ALA A 30 -4.53 10.55 -11.16
CA ALA A 30 -3.65 9.54 -11.73
C ALA A 30 -4.32 8.14 -11.67
N LEU A 31 -4.88 7.76 -10.51
CA LEU A 31 -5.62 6.51 -10.35
C LEU A 31 -6.86 6.45 -11.26
N LEU A 32 -7.66 7.53 -11.32
CA LEU A 32 -8.84 7.57 -12.19
C LEU A 32 -8.47 7.43 -13.66
N LEU A 33 -7.42 8.09 -14.11
CA LEU A 33 -6.94 7.99 -15.49
C LEU A 33 -6.54 6.55 -15.82
N GLY A 34 -5.75 5.90 -14.94
CA GLY A 34 -5.35 4.49 -15.11
C GLY A 34 -6.55 3.55 -15.13
N LEU A 35 -7.53 3.76 -14.23
CA LEU A 35 -8.74 2.96 -14.18
C LEU A 35 -9.59 3.13 -15.45
N ILE A 36 -9.81 4.35 -15.93
CA ILE A 36 -10.56 4.63 -17.16
C ILE A 36 -9.89 3.96 -18.36
N LEU A 37 -8.57 4.11 -18.50
CA LEU A 37 -7.82 3.48 -19.59
C LEU A 37 -7.92 1.94 -19.51
N SER A 38 -7.73 1.37 -18.33
CA SER A 38 -7.82 -0.08 -18.13
C SER A 38 -9.20 -0.64 -18.48
N LEU A 39 -10.28 0.05 -18.10
CA LEU A 39 -11.66 -0.38 -18.37
C LEU A 39 -12.08 -0.19 -19.81
N THR A 40 -11.61 0.86 -20.49
CA THR A 40 -12.06 1.22 -21.85
C THR A 40 -11.27 0.52 -22.94
N ILE A 41 -9.94 0.57 -22.86
CA ILE A 41 -9.03 0.04 -23.89
C ILE A 41 -8.26 -1.20 -23.46
N GLY A 42 -8.23 -1.51 -22.15
CA GLY A 42 -7.41 -2.55 -21.54
C GLY A 42 -5.94 -2.11 -21.42
N HIS A 43 -5.19 -2.78 -20.55
CA HIS A 43 -3.80 -2.45 -20.30
C HIS A 43 -2.89 -3.11 -21.35
N PRO A 44 -2.09 -2.34 -22.16
CA PRO A 44 -1.31 -2.90 -23.24
C PRO A 44 -0.09 -3.73 -22.77
N PHE A 45 0.44 -3.47 -21.55
CA PHE A 45 1.67 -4.06 -21.02
C PHE A 45 1.42 -4.95 -19.79
N LEU A 46 0.29 -5.68 -19.71
CA LEU A 46 -0.07 -6.50 -18.55
C LEU A 46 1.04 -7.44 -18.08
N ALA A 47 1.79 -8.04 -19.01
CA ALA A 47 2.81 -9.04 -18.67
C ALA A 47 3.95 -8.49 -17.81
N ILE A 48 4.31 -7.22 -17.97
CA ILE A 48 5.42 -6.59 -17.27
C ILE A 48 4.96 -5.57 -16.21
N ASN A 49 3.72 -5.11 -16.30
CA ASN A 49 3.19 -4.04 -15.45
C ASN A 49 3.33 -4.37 -13.96
N SER A 50 2.85 -5.52 -13.52
CA SER A 50 2.89 -5.93 -12.11
C SER A 50 4.32 -5.90 -11.53
N ARG A 51 5.31 -6.36 -12.31
CA ARG A 51 6.71 -6.38 -11.87
C ARG A 51 7.30 -4.97 -11.79
N ILE A 52 7.05 -4.14 -12.80
CA ILE A 52 7.56 -2.76 -12.86
C ILE A 52 6.94 -1.93 -11.73
N THR A 53 5.63 -1.99 -11.56
CA THR A 53 4.91 -1.27 -10.50
C THR A 53 5.40 -1.67 -9.12
N HIS A 54 5.64 -2.97 -8.89
CA HIS A 54 6.15 -3.45 -7.61
C HIS A 54 7.57 -2.94 -7.30
N ILE A 55 8.47 -2.97 -8.29
CA ILE A 55 9.84 -2.45 -8.14
C ILE A 55 9.81 -0.93 -7.94
N LEU A 56 9.02 -0.22 -8.75
CA LEU A 56 8.89 1.22 -8.67
C LEU A 56 8.34 1.67 -7.31
N LEU A 57 7.33 0.95 -6.79
CA LEU A 57 6.80 1.17 -5.44
C LEU A 57 7.90 1.04 -4.39
N GLN A 58 8.69 -0.04 -4.43
CA GLN A 58 9.76 -0.27 -3.47
C GLN A 58 10.83 0.84 -3.52
N ILE A 59 11.29 1.20 -4.71
CA ILE A 59 12.28 2.27 -4.91
C ILE A 59 11.72 3.62 -4.43
N SER A 60 10.46 3.92 -4.75
CA SER A 60 9.81 5.16 -4.33
C SER A 60 9.66 5.22 -2.80
N VAL A 61 9.26 4.13 -2.15
CA VAL A 61 9.19 4.09 -0.69
C VAL A 61 10.56 4.32 -0.06
N VAL A 62 11.61 3.67 -0.56
CA VAL A 62 12.99 3.89 -0.08
C VAL A 62 13.40 5.36 -0.28
N GLY A 63 13.09 5.94 -1.43
CA GLY A 63 13.35 7.35 -1.73
C GLY A 63 12.65 8.32 -0.76
N LEU A 64 11.42 8.01 -0.33
CA LEU A 64 10.73 8.80 0.70
C LEU A 64 11.46 8.78 2.05
N GLY A 65 12.21 7.73 2.37
CA GLY A 65 13.01 7.62 3.58
C GLY A 65 14.03 8.75 3.74
N PHE A 66 14.57 9.28 2.63
CA PHE A 66 15.48 10.44 2.66
C PHE A 66 14.81 11.76 3.09
N GLY A 67 13.48 11.81 3.11
CA GLY A 67 12.71 12.96 3.60
C GLY A 67 12.29 12.85 5.07
N MET A 68 12.75 11.82 5.79
CA MET A 68 12.31 11.50 7.14
C MET A 68 13.44 11.62 8.14
N ASN A 69 13.10 11.95 9.40
CA ASN A 69 14.02 11.97 10.52
C ASN A 69 13.84 10.72 11.40
N VAL A 70 14.96 10.07 11.78
CA VAL A 70 14.95 8.83 12.60
C VAL A 70 14.35 9.08 13.98
N GLU A 71 14.64 10.22 14.60
CA GLU A 71 14.15 10.52 15.96
C GLU A 71 12.64 10.65 15.97
N GLN A 72 12.07 11.38 14.99
CA GLN A 72 10.62 11.51 14.81
C GLN A 72 9.98 10.15 14.49
N ALA A 73 10.64 9.32 13.69
CA ALA A 73 10.14 7.99 13.37
C ALA A 73 10.13 7.05 14.60
N ILE A 74 11.16 7.14 15.46
CA ILE A 74 11.22 6.37 16.72
C ILE A 74 10.12 6.83 17.68
N GLU A 75 9.90 8.13 17.80
CA GLU A 75 8.85 8.69 18.67
C GLU A 75 7.46 8.27 18.19
N ALA A 76 7.17 8.40 16.90
CA ALA A 76 5.93 7.91 16.30
C ALA A 76 5.79 6.39 16.48
N GLY A 77 6.88 5.63 16.40
CA GLY A 77 6.90 4.19 16.64
C GLY A 77 6.58 3.82 18.08
N LYS A 78 7.15 4.51 19.07
CA LYS A 78 6.90 4.23 20.49
C LYS A 78 5.43 4.44 20.89
N THR A 79 4.83 5.53 20.42
CA THR A 79 3.41 5.83 20.69
C THR A 79 2.47 4.96 19.89
N GLY A 80 2.84 4.59 18.66
CA GLY A 80 2.00 3.86 17.72
C GLY A 80 2.03 2.34 17.86
N ILE A 81 3.02 1.72 18.53
CA ILE A 81 3.21 0.26 18.49
C ILE A 81 2.08 -0.50 19.19
N LEU A 82 1.67 -0.08 20.37
CA LEU A 82 0.56 -0.69 21.13
C LEU A 82 -0.75 -0.53 20.36
N PHE A 83 -0.99 0.66 19.82
CA PHE A 83 -2.15 0.93 18.99
C PHE A 83 -2.17 0.09 17.72
N THR A 84 -1.01 -0.10 17.10
CA THR A 84 -0.85 -0.96 15.91
C THR A 84 -1.17 -2.42 16.24
N ILE A 85 -0.61 -2.96 17.34
CA ILE A 85 -0.92 -4.32 17.80
C ILE A 85 -2.42 -4.48 18.03
N PHE A 86 -3.01 -3.57 18.81
CA PHE A 86 -4.44 -3.60 19.13
C PHE A 86 -5.28 -3.54 17.85
N SER A 87 -4.98 -2.62 16.92
CA SER A 87 -5.73 -2.48 15.68
C SER A 87 -5.62 -3.72 14.78
N ILE A 88 -4.44 -4.36 14.70
CA ILE A 88 -4.24 -5.60 13.94
C ILE A 88 -5.07 -6.74 14.53
N VAL A 89 -4.99 -6.95 15.84
CA VAL A 89 -5.73 -8.01 16.53
C VAL A 89 -7.23 -7.82 16.38
N VAL A 90 -7.72 -6.60 16.63
CA VAL A 90 -9.14 -6.27 16.49
C VAL A 90 -9.62 -6.44 15.06
N THR A 91 -8.86 -5.94 14.07
CA THR A 91 -9.23 -6.04 12.65
C THR A 91 -9.29 -7.50 12.19
N ILE A 92 -8.29 -8.32 12.52
CA ILE A 92 -8.31 -9.74 12.17
C ILE A 92 -9.45 -10.45 12.91
N GLY A 93 -9.63 -10.19 14.20
CA GLY A 93 -10.68 -10.80 15.01
C GLY A 93 -12.09 -10.48 14.50
N LEU A 94 -12.38 -9.20 14.27
CA LEU A 94 -13.66 -8.76 13.70
C LEU A 94 -13.85 -9.29 12.27
N GLY A 95 -12.80 -9.27 11.46
CA GLY A 95 -12.86 -9.77 10.09
C GLY A 95 -13.20 -11.26 10.04
N LEU A 96 -12.59 -12.08 10.89
CA LEU A 96 -12.92 -13.51 11.01
C LEU A 96 -14.32 -13.75 11.59
N PHE A 97 -14.74 -12.94 12.55
CA PHE A 97 -16.11 -12.98 13.08
C PHE A 97 -17.15 -12.70 11.98
N PHE A 98 -16.96 -11.62 11.21
CA PHE A 98 -17.86 -11.31 10.07
C PHE A 98 -17.78 -12.34 8.96
N THR A 99 -16.59 -12.89 8.67
CA THR A 99 -16.43 -14.00 7.73
C THR A 99 -17.35 -15.17 8.06
N SER A 100 -17.35 -15.56 9.34
CA SER A 100 -18.22 -16.64 9.81
C SER A 100 -19.71 -16.28 9.76
N LYS A 101 -20.08 -15.07 10.22
CA LYS A 101 -21.47 -14.62 10.30
C LYS A 101 -22.08 -14.41 8.90
N LEU A 102 -21.32 -13.88 7.95
CA LEU A 102 -21.76 -13.62 6.57
C LEU A 102 -21.57 -14.84 5.65
N ARG A 103 -21.10 -15.98 6.18
CA ARG A 103 -20.85 -17.21 5.44
C ARG A 103 -19.91 -17.01 4.23
N VAL A 104 -18.94 -16.12 4.36
CA VAL A 104 -17.88 -15.93 3.37
C VAL A 104 -16.88 -17.09 3.46
N ASN A 105 -16.26 -17.45 2.32
CA ASN A 105 -15.19 -18.45 2.34
C ASN A 105 -14.11 -18.06 3.37
N ARG A 106 -13.67 -19.04 4.18
CA ARG A 106 -12.71 -18.81 5.28
C ARG A 106 -11.40 -18.23 4.78
N ASP A 107 -10.87 -18.73 3.66
CA ASP A 107 -9.60 -18.28 3.10
C ASP A 107 -9.72 -16.84 2.54
N THR A 108 -10.79 -16.56 1.80
CA THR A 108 -11.10 -15.19 1.35
C THR A 108 -11.21 -14.22 2.53
N GLY A 109 -11.99 -14.60 3.56
CA GLY A 109 -12.19 -13.75 4.73
C GLY A 109 -10.91 -13.52 5.52
N PHE A 110 -10.07 -14.54 5.68
CA PHE A 110 -8.76 -14.40 6.34
C PHE A 110 -7.82 -13.49 5.52
N LEU A 111 -7.78 -13.63 4.19
CA LEU A 111 -6.94 -12.79 3.32
C LEU A 111 -7.40 -11.33 3.33
N VAL A 112 -8.71 -11.07 3.28
CA VAL A 112 -9.26 -9.71 3.39
C VAL A 112 -8.93 -9.12 4.77
N SER A 113 -9.14 -9.87 5.83
CA SER A 113 -8.88 -9.43 7.20
C SER A 113 -7.40 -9.12 7.45
N GLY A 114 -6.50 -10.02 6.99
CA GLY A 114 -5.05 -9.85 7.10
C GLY A 114 -4.54 -8.70 6.21
N GLY A 115 -5.08 -8.58 5.00
CA GLY A 115 -4.80 -7.46 4.10
C GLY A 115 -5.20 -6.12 4.72
N THR A 116 -6.42 -6.03 5.25
CA THR A 116 -6.92 -4.83 5.94
C THR A 116 -6.09 -4.49 7.18
N ALA A 117 -5.72 -5.51 7.95
CA ALA A 117 -4.99 -5.31 9.21
C ALA A 117 -3.56 -4.82 9.01
N ILE A 118 -2.90 -5.13 7.89
CA ILE A 118 -1.46 -4.88 7.72
C ILE A 118 -1.21 -3.86 6.60
N CYS A 119 -1.05 -4.33 5.35
CA CYS A 119 -0.66 -3.47 4.23
C CYS A 119 -1.31 -3.89 2.89
N GLY A 120 -2.53 -4.39 2.93
CA GLY A 120 -3.32 -4.69 1.75
C GLY A 120 -2.78 -5.84 0.90
N GLY A 121 -2.54 -5.56 -0.36
CA GLY A 121 -2.12 -6.55 -1.34
C GLY A 121 -0.83 -7.29 -0.99
N SER A 122 0.16 -6.60 -0.41
CA SER A 122 1.42 -7.23 0.02
C SER A 122 1.20 -8.27 1.14
N ALA A 123 0.30 -7.97 2.08
CA ALA A 123 -0.07 -8.92 3.13
C ALA A 123 -0.82 -10.12 2.54
N ILE A 124 -1.76 -9.90 1.62
CA ILE A 124 -2.46 -10.98 0.92
C ILE A 124 -1.46 -11.88 0.17
N ALA A 125 -0.53 -11.28 -0.58
CA ALA A 125 0.49 -12.03 -1.32
C ALA A 125 1.40 -12.87 -0.41
N ALA A 126 1.70 -12.37 0.80
CA ALA A 126 2.49 -13.10 1.79
C ALA A 126 1.69 -14.21 2.50
N LEU A 127 0.42 -13.95 2.83
CA LEU A 127 -0.43 -14.87 3.58
C LEU A 127 -1.03 -15.99 2.70
N ALA A 128 -1.32 -15.70 1.44
CA ALA A 128 -1.95 -16.66 0.52
C ALA A 128 -1.18 -17.98 0.38
N PRO A 129 0.14 -18.02 0.14
CA PRO A 129 0.90 -19.26 0.08
C PRO A 129 0.99 -19.96 1.44
N VAL A 130 0.94 -19.22 2.55
CA VAL A 130 0.97 -19.75 3.91
C VAL A 130 -0.26 -20.61 4.20
N ILE A 131 -1.45 -20.10 3.81
CA ILE A 131 -2.73 -20.82 4.01
C ILE A 131 -3.11 -21.70 2.82
N LYS A 132 -2.27 -21.74 1.76
CA LYS A 132 -2.53 -22.47 0.50
C LYS A 132 -3.86 -22.02 -0.15
N ALA A 133 -4.12 -20.71 -0.14
CA ALA A 133 -5.33 -20.13 -0.71
C ALA A 133 -5.44 -20.42 -2.22
N LYS A 134 -6.66 -20.61 -2.69
CA LYS A 134 -6.94 -20.76 -4.12
C LYS A 134 -6.86 -19.41 -4.85
N ASP A 135 -6.49 -19.42 -6.12
CA ASP A 135 -6.39 -18.22 -6.95
C ASP A 135 -7.67 -17.38 -6.94
N LYS A 136 -8.84 -18.02 -6.90
CA LYS A 136 -10.13 -17.35 -6.77
C LYS A 136 -10.23 -16.52 -5.49
N ASP A 137 -9.82 -17.08 -4.35
CA ASP A 137 -9.90 -16.42 -3.05
C ASP A 137 -8.91 -15.24 -2.98
N ILE A 138 -7.71 -15.42 -3.56
CA ILE A 138 -6.70 -14.37 -3.70
C ILE A 138 -7.24 -13.22 -4.55
N THR A 139 -7.83 -13.54 -5.72
CA THR A 139 -8.36 -12.53 -6.66
C THR A 139 -9.49 -11.72 -6.02
N VAL A 140 -10.41 -12.37 -5.31
CA VAL A 140 -11.51 -11.70 -4.62
C VAL A 140 -10.98 -10.80 -3.50
N ALA A 141 -10.04 -11.29 -2.69
CA ALA A 141 -9.44 -10.51 -1.61
C ALA A 141 -8.68 -9.29 -2.14
N MET A 142 -7.84 -9.47 -3.17
CA MET A 142 -7.11 -8.38 -3.82
C MET A 142 -8.06 -7.33 -4.42
N GLY A 143 -9.07 -7.77 -5.18
CA GLY A 143 -10.05 -6.88 -5.79
C GLY A 143 -10.82 -6.06 -4.77
N THR A 144 -11.22 -6.67 -3.65
CA THR A 144 -11.89 -5.97 -2.54
C THR A 144 -11.00 -4.87 -1.95
N ILE A 145 -9.75 -5.20 -1.63
CA ILE A 145 -8.79 -4.27 -1.05
C ILE A 145 -8.51 -3.10 -2.00
N PHE A 146 -8.24 -3.37 -3.28
CA PHE A 146 -7.94 -2.32 -4.26
C PHE A 146 -9.15 -1.41 -4.53
N MET A 147 -10.35 -1.98 -4.59
CA MET A 147 -11.57 -1.18 -4.74
C MET A 147 -11.78 -0.24 -3.54
N LEU A 148 -11.60 -0.73 -2.32
CA LEU A 148 -11.72 0.08 -1.11
C LEU A 148 -10.63 1.17 -1.04
N ASN A 149 -9.41 0.87 -1.46
CA ASN A 149 -8.33 1.85 -1.53
C ASN A 149 -8.61 2.96 -2.55
N ALA A 150 -9.15 2.61 -3.71
CA ALA A 150 -9.56 3.60 -4.71
C ALA A 150 -10.61 4.57 -4.15
N VAL A 151 -11.60 4.05 -3.43
CA VAL A 151 -12.62 4.88 -2.76
C VAL A 151 -12.00 5.74 -1.66
N ALA A 152 -11.16 5.13 -0.81
CA ALA A 152 -10.53 5.82 0.32
C ALA A 152 -9.61 6.97 -0.13
N LEU A 153 -8.87 6.80 -1.22
CA LEU A 153 -7.98 7.81 -1.77
C LEU A 153 -8.67 9.14 -2.04
N PHE A 154 -9.93 9.10 -2.49
CA PHE A 154 -10.72 10.31 -2.75
C PHE A 154 -11.49 10.81 -1.53
N ILE A 155 -12.09 9.88 -0.79
CA ILE A 155 -13.03 10.24 0.27
C ILE A 155 -12.32 10.70 1.54
N PHE A 156 -11.19 10.07 1.90
CA PHE A 156 -10.52 10.35 3.17
C PHE A 156 -10.02 11.78 3.32
N PRO A 157 -9.35 12.41 2.31
CA PRO A 157 -8.93 13.80 2.44
C PRO A 157 -10.11 14.77 2.60
N ILE A 158 -11.25 14.46 1.98
CA ILE A 158 -12.47 15.26 2.10
C ILE A 158 -13.03 15.15 3.52
N ILE A 159 -13.19 13.91 4.03
CA ILE A 159 -13.71 13.69 5.39
C ILE A 159 -12.75 14.27 6.43
N GLY A 160 -11.43 14.09 6.28
CA GLY A 160 -10.44 14.62 7.20
C GLY A 160 -10.54 16.14 7.35
N ARG A 161 -10.69 16.85 6.23
CA ARG A 161 -10.91 18.30 6.24
C ARG A 161 -12.25 18.70 6.83
N TRP A 162 -13.32 17.94 6.53
CA TRP A 162 -14.65 18.21 7.09
C TRP A 162 -14.70 17.99 8.61
N LEU A 163 -13.91 17.04 9.13
CA LEU A 163 -13.77 16.77 10.56
C LEU A 163 -12.69 17.63 11.24
N GLU A 164 -12.07 18.57 10.50
CA GLU A 164 -11.00 19.47 10.98
C GLU A 164 -9.84 18.70 11.66
N MET A 165 -9.51 17.52 11.11
CA MET A 165 -8.42 16.72 11.65
C MET A 165 -7.08 17.44 11.50
N ASP A 166 -6.25 17.42 12.53
CA ASP A 166 -4.86 17.83 12.42
C ASP A 166 -4.03 16.84 11.61
N ASP A 167 -2.82 17.20 11.23
CA ASP A 167 -1.95 16.39 10.38
C ASP A 167 -1.58 15.05 11.01
N HIS A 168 -1.43 15.00 12.35
CA HIS A 168 -1.16 13.77 13.08
C HIS A 168 -2.37 12.82 13.06
N GLN A 169 -3.55 13.34 13.39
CA GLN A 169 -4.80 12.57 13.37
C GLN A 169 -5.06 12.00 11.97
N PHE A 170 -4.95 12.85 10.95
CA PHE A 170 -5.18 12.43 9.57
C PHE A 170 -4.12 11.42 9.10
N GLY A 171 -2.85 11.65 9.40
CA GLY A 171 -1.75 10.76 9.06
C GLY A 171 -1.93 9.35 9.65
N TYR A 172 -2.24 9.26 10.94
CA TYR A 172 -2.52 7.98 11.59
C TYR A 172 -3.79 7.32 11.02
N TRP A 173 -4.85 8.08 10.81
CA TRP A 173 -6.09 7.55 10.25
C TRP A 173 -5.86 6.96 8.86
N CYS A 174 -5.19 7.68 7.96
CA CYS A 174 -4.81 7.17 6.65
C CYS A 174 -3.99 5.88 6.73
N ALA A 175 -2.95 5.84 7.58
CA ALA A 175 -2.10 4.68 7.72
C ALA A 175 -2.85 3.43 8.18
N ILE A 176 -3.88 3.60 9.00
CA ILE A 176 -4.63 2.50 9.59
C ILE A 176 -5.75 2.04 8.69
N ALA A 177 -6.53 2.97 8.15
CA ALA A 177 -7.78 2.68 7.47
C ALA A 177 -7.62 2.45 5.96
N ILE A 178 -6.64 3.05 5.30
CA ILE A 178 -6.30 2.75 3.90
C ILE A 178 -5.34 1.57 3.87
N HIS A 179 -5.62 0.57 3.03
CA HIS A 179 -4.93 -0.71 3.13
C HIS A 179 -3.53 -0.70 2.50
N ASP A 180 -3.33 -0.15 1.29
CA ASP A 180 -2.03 -0.19 0.62
C ASP A 180 -1.21 1.10 0.80
N THR A 181 0.12 0.96 0.61
CA THR A 181 1.07 2.06 0.84
C THR A 181 0.94 3.18 -0.20
N SER A 182 0.66 2.87 -1.47
CA SER A 182 0.57 3.89 -2.51
C SER A 182 -0.66 4.79 -2.32
N SER A 183 -1.82 4.20 -1.99
CA SER A 183 -3.03 4.95 -1.68
C SER A 183 -2.91 5.76 -0.39
N VAL A 184 -2.21 5.23 0.63
CA VAL A 184 -1.89 6.00 1.85
C VAL A 184 -1.06 7.23 1.52
N VAL A 185 0.03 7.05 0.75
CA VAL A 185 0.90 8.16 0.33
C VAL A 185 0.11 9.18 -0.50
N GLY A 186 -0.73 8.69 -1.42
CA GLY A 186 -1.57 9.56 -2.25
C GLY A 186 -2.55 10.41 -1.44
N ALA A 187 -3.33 9.78 -0.55
CA ALA A 187 -4.29 10.47 0.30
C ALA A 187 -3.61 11.45 1.27
N ALA A 188 -2.55 11.01 1.94
CA ALA A 188 -1.82 11.83 2.89
C ALA A 188 -1.10 13.02 2.23
N LYS A 189 -0.52 12.83 1.03
CA LYS A 189 0.09 13.90 0.25
C LYS A 189 -0.93 14.99 -0.14
N THR A 190 -2.15 14.58 -0.48
CA THR A 190 -3.24 15.51 -0.81
C THR A 190 -3.66 16.34 0.40
N TYR A 191 -3.46 15.82 1.61
CA TYR A 191 -3.78 16.52 2.85
C TYR A 191 -2.67 17.48 3.27
N SER A 192 -1.46 16.96 3.57
CA SER A 192 -0.28 17.78 3.89
C SER A 192 1.03 16.97 3.77
N ASN A 193 2.18 17.66 3.80
CA ASN A 193 3.48 16.99 3.83
C ASN A 193 3.75 16.32 5.20
N GLU A 194 3.23 16.87 6.29
CA GLU A 194 3.37 16.33 7.64
C GLU A 194 2.53 15.05 7.80
N ALA A 195 1.27 15.08 7.38
CA ALA A 195 0.42 13.90 7.31
C ALA A 195 1.04 12.79 6.44
N LEU A 196 1.67 13.14 5.31
CA LEU A 196 2.40 12.19 4.47
C LEU A 196 3.54 11.50 5.22
N ALA A 197 4.34 12.25 5.97
CA ALA A 197 5.46 11.71 6.73
C ALA A 197 4.96 10.71 7.79
N ILE A 198 3.97 11.11 8.58
CA ILE A 198 3.36 10.31 9.65
C ILE A 198 2.70 9.05 9.07
N ALA A 199 1.88 9.20 8.03
CA ALA A 199 1.16 8.11 7.42
C ALA A 199 2.10 7.05 6.82
N THR A 200 3.16 7.50 6.11
CA THR A 200 4.14 6.61 5.48
C THR A 200 4.90 5.81 6.54
N THR A 201 5.44 6.48 7.56
CA THR A 201 6.19 5.82 8.63
C THR A 201 5.32 4.80 9.37
N THR A 202 4.12 5.22 9.78
CA THR A 202 3.17 4.34 10.49
C THR A 202 2.80 3.12 9.63
N LYS A 203 2.55 3.33 8.34
CA LYS A 203 2.22 2.22 7.42
C LYS A 203 3.37 1.24 7.24
N LEU A 204 4.61 1.72 7.16
CA LEU A 204 5.78 0.86 7.03
C LEU A 204 6.05 0.04 8.31
N ILE A 205 5.86 0.64 9.49
CA ILE A 205 5.90 -0.11 10.77
C ILE A 205 4.84 -1.21 10.78
N ARG A 206 3.61 -0.93 10.31
CA ARG A 206 2.58 -1.96 10.19
C ARG A 206 2.95 -3.07 9.21
N ALA A 207 3.62 -2.74 8.10
CA ALA A 207 4.03 -3.74 7.12
C ALA A 207 5.00 -4.78 7.70
N LEU A 208 5.81 -4.46 8.72
CA LEU A 208 6.65 -5.42 9.42
C LEU A 208 5.84 -6.54 10.10
N TRP A 209 4.57 -6.29 10.45
CA TRP A 209 3.68 -7.28 11.06
C TRP A 209 3.27 -8.40 10.10
N ILE A 210 3.61 -8.31 8.82
CA ILE A 210 3.51 -9.44 7.89
C ILE A 210 4.23 -10.65 8.46
N ILE A 211 5.42 -10.47 9.04
CA ILE A 211 6.27 -11.56 9.53
C ILE A 211 5.58 -12.30 10.68
N PRO A 212 5.26 -11.65 11.82
CA PRO A 212 4.63 -12.37 12.94
C PRO A 212 3.24 -12.92 12.58
N VAL A 213 2.42 -12.20 11.81
CA VAL A 213 1.10 -12.69 11.40
C VAL A 213 1.20 -13.89 10.46
N SER A 214 2.17 -13.90 9.53
CA SER A 214 2.43 -15.06 8.65
C SER A 214 2.91 -16.28 9.44
N LEU A 215 3.74 -16.09 10.46
CA LEU A 215 4.19 -17.18 11.35
C LEU A 215 3.03 -17.77 12.15
N ILE A 216 2.19 -16.92 12.72
CA ILE A 216 0.97 -17.33 13.45
C ILE A 216 0.02 -18.08 12.50
N ALA A 217 -0.21 -17.55 11.30
CA ALA A 217 -1.04 -18.21 10.29
C ALA A 217 -0.45 -19.59 9.90
N ALA A 218 0.86 -19.67 9.69
CA ALA A 218 1.53 -20.93 9.37
C ALA A 218 1.33 -21.97 10.47
N PHE A 219 1.39 -21.57 11.73
CA PHE A 219 1.16 -22.46 12.88
C PHE A 219 -0.27 -23.04 12.90
N PHE A 220 -1.27 -22.19 12.63
CA PHE A 220 -2.68 -22.63 12.67
C PHE A 220 -3.12 -23.41 11.42
N TYR A 221 -2.61 -23.05 10.24
CA TYR A 221 -3.02 -23.65 8.97
C TYR A 221 -2.20 -24.89 8.59
N ASN A 222 -0.93 -25.02 9.03
CA ASN A 222 -0.05 -26.13 8.70
C ASN A 222 0.00 -27.22 9.79
N LYS A 223 -0.88 -27.23 10.77
CA LYS A 223 -1.01 -28.34 11.73
C LYS A 223 -1.32 -29.64 10.96
N GLY A 224 -0.30 -30.43 10.70
CA GLY A 224 -0.42 -31.73 10.03
C GLY A 224 0.28 -31.87 8.67
N THR A 225 0.94 -30.83 8.15
CA THR A 225 1.70 -30.93 6.90
C THR A 225 3.14 -30.46 7.09
N ASN A 226 4.11 -31.34 6.70
CA ASN A 226 5.56 -31.05 6.76
C ASN A 226 6.05 -30.03 5.71
N THR A 227 5.22 -29.15 5.20
CA THR A 227 5.59 -28.17 4.16
C THR A 227 6.08 -26.87 4.77
N LYS A 228 7.34 -26.52 4.52
CA LYS A 228 7.92 -25.21 4.87
C LYS A 228 7.26 -24.12 4.01
N SER A 229 6.43 -23.26 4.61
CA SER A 229 5.88 -22.08 3.93
C SER A 229 7.00 -21.06 3.70
N LYS A 230 7.12 -20.53 2.48
CA LYS A 230 8.04 -19.42 2.19
C LYS A 230 7.43 -18.12 2.70
N ILE A 231 8.08 -17.52 3.71
CA ILE A 231 7.70 -16.19 4.21
C ILE A 231 8.44 -15.15 3.37
N SER A 232 7.68 -14.25 2.76
CA SER A 232 8.26 -13.14 2.00
C SER A 232 8.61 -11.99 2.95
N ILE A 233 9.90 -11.69 3.07
CA ILE A 233 10.39 -10.57 3.88
C ILE A 233 10.44 -9.33 2.99
N PRO A 234 9.79 -8.22 3.38
CA PRO A 234 9.79 -6.99 2.60
C PRO A 234 11.10 -6.20 2.80
N TYR A 235 12.18 -6.63 2.13
CA TYR A 235 13.52 -6.06 2.27
C TYR A 235 13.60 -4.55 2.04
N PHE A 236 12.73 -3.98 1.21
CA PHE A 236 12.71 -2.54 0.94
C PHE A 236 12.47 -1.69 2.20
N ILE A 237 11.85 -2.26 3.25
CA ILE A 237 11.66 -1.56 4.53
C ILE A 237 12.99 -1.33 5.23
N PHE A 238 13.91 -2.29 5.16
CA PHE A 238 15.26 -2.11 5.71
C PHE A 238 16.02 -0.99 4.97
N PHE A 239 15.91 -0.95 3.64
CA PHE A 239 16.50 0.13 2.85
C PHE A 239 15.86 1.50 3.14
N TYR A 240 14.55 1.55 3.40
CA TYR A 240 13.88 2.76 3.86
C TYR A 240 14.46 3.27 5.19
N ILE A 241 14.66 2.37 6.17
CA ILE A 241 15.27 2.73 7.46
C ILE A 241 16.70 3.24 7.26
N VAL A 242 17.49 2.56 6.42
CA VAL A 242 18.86 2.99 6.08
C VAL A 242 18.86 4.37 5.42
N ALA A 243 17.96 4.63 4.48
CA ALA A 243 17.82 5.93 3.83
C ALA A 243 17.50 7.04 4.84
N MET A 244 16.60 6.76 5.78
CA MET A 244 16.22 7.67 6.86
C MET A 244 17.40 7.96 7.81
N ILE A 245 18.18 6.92 8.20
CA ILE A 245 19.39 7.07 9.01
C ILE A 245 20.41 7.95 8.28
N ILE A 246 20.70 7.66 7.01
CA ILE A 246 21.61 8.46 6.20
C ILE A 246 21.17 9.93 6.18
N ALA A 247 19.90 10.20 5.86
CA ALA A 247 19.39 11.57 5.78
C ALA A 247 19.49 12.31 7.11
N THR A 248 19.25 11.65 8.24
CA THR A 248 19.33 12.25 9.58
C THR A 248 20.76 12.63 9.95
N TYR A 249 21.74 11.76 9.68
CA TYR A 249 23.13 11.97 10.11
C TYR A 249 24.02 12.66 9.07
N THR A 250 23.52 12.92 7.85
CA THR A 250 24.27 13.65 6.80
C THR A 250 23.47 14.83 6.24
N PRO A 251 23.08 15.82 7.09
CA PRO A 251 22.22 16.94 6.69
C PRO A 251 22.82 17.86 5.61
N GLN A 252 24.16 17.81 5.43
CA GLN A 252 24.85 18.56 4.37
C GLN A 252 24.38 18.21 2.95
N TRP A 253 23.79 17.04 2.74
CA TRP A 253 23.23 16.59 1.46
C TRP A 253 21.73 16.86 1.31
N GLY A 254 21.15 17.70 2.17
CA GLY A 254 19.70 17.97 2.23
C GLY A 254 19.09 18.37 0.89
N HIS A 255 19.81 19.15 0.05
CA HIS A 255 19.36 19.51 -1.29
C HIS A 255 19.18 18.26 -2.19
N LEU A 256 20.13 17.32 -2.15
CA LEU A 256 20.04 16.06 -2.91
C LEU A 256 18.86 15.21 -2.41
N TYR A 257 18.66 15.14 -1.09
CA TYR A 257 17.56 14.39 -0.49
C TYR A 257 16.20 14.94 -0.89
N THR A 258 16.07 16.26 -0.96
CA THR A 258 14.83 16.91 -1.44
C THR A 258 14.51 16.50 -2.88
N GLN A 259 15.51 16.41 -3.76
CA GLN A 259 15.34 15.94 -5.13
C GLN A 259 14.92 14.45 -5.16
N ILE A 260 15.61 13.58 -4.40
CA ILE A 260 15.28 12.15 -4.30
C ILE A 260 13.83 11.96 -3.85
N VAL A 261 13.40 12.69 -2.81
CA VAL A 261 12.01 12.67 -2.32
C VAL A 261 11.02 13.16 -3.39
N GLY A 262 11.40 14.18 -4.17
CA GLY A 262 10.61 14.65 -5.31
C GLY A 262 10.38 13.53 -6.34
N PHE A 263 11.44 12.87 -6.78
CA PHE A 263 11.36 11.72 -7.70
C PHE A 263 10.58 10.55 -7.09
N ALA A 264 10.76 10.27 -5.81
CA ALA A 264 10.01 9.24 -5.11
C ALA A 264 8.49 9.51 -5.10
N LYS A 265 8.08 10.76 -4.86
CA LYS A 265 6.67 11.18 -4.92
C LYS A 265 6.08 10.97 -6.32
N VAL A 266 6.83 11.31 -7.37
CA VAL A 266 6.43 11.06 -8.76
C VAL A 266 6.38 9.56 -9.06
N GLY A 267 7.35 8.78 -8.60
CA GLY A 267 7.34 7.32 -8.72
C GLY A 267 6.09 6.70 -8.11
N MET A 268 5.64 7.20 -6.94
CA MET A 268 4.39 6.75 -6.31
C MET A 268 3.15 7.06 -7.18
N LEU A 269 3.10 8.20 -7.88
CA LEU A 269 2.00 8.51 -8.81
C LEU A 269 1.92 7.49 -9.95
N PHE A 270 3.06 7.09 -10.49
CA PHE A 270 3.10 6.04 -11.52
C PHE A 270 2.62 4.67 -11.00
N THR A 271 2.77 4.39 -9.71
CA THR A 271 2.25 3.13 -9.13
C THR A 271 0.74 3.15 -8.91
N LEU A 272 0.12 4.32 -8.88
CA LEU A 272 -1.33 4.48 -8.79
C LEU A 272 -2.00 4.40 -10.18
N PHE A 273 -1.32 4.92 -11.20
CA PHE A 273 -1.74 4.83 -12.60
C PHE A 273 -1.63 3.40 -13.14
#